data_59f6fdc2ed99f199909b8974a5ebe237
#
_entry.id   59f6fdc2ed99f199909b8974a5ebe237
#
_cell.length_a   1.000
_cell.length_b   1.000
_cell.length_c   1.000
_cell.angle_alpha   90.00
_cell.angle_beta   90.00
_cell.angle_gamma   90.00
#
_symmetry.space_group_name_H-M   'P 1'
#
loop_
_entity.id
_entity.type
_entity.pdbx_description
1 polymer ?
#
loop_
_entity_poly.entity_id
_entity_poly.type
_entity_poly.pdbx_seq_one_letter_code
_entity_poly.pdbx_strand_id
1 'polypeptide(L)'
;KNQAFAKNDREETEVFFFISTANISKTIISKSQIAQQKSSDVIVQELGKRIEVQESQLLEEITKMATSKLIVITEINATHKRDLYNLIDASSNDFNTIYLDAMTEAICDQIELLETISRETNDKQILELVLRFLPEQYKLLRETERIKKQNK
;
A
#
# COMPACT_ATOMS: atom_id res chain seq x y z
N LYS A 1 -1.69 36.37 2.27
CA LYS A 1 -2.92 35.62 1.92
C LYS A 1 -2.61 34.35 1.14
N ASN A 2 -1.80 34.43 0.08
CA ASN A 2 -1.48 33.26 -0.75
C ASN A 2 -0.68 32.20 0.00
N GLN A 3 0.20 32.59 0.91
CA GLN A 3 1.02 31.68 1.69
C GLN A 3 0.16 30.85 2.67
N ALA A 4 -0.87 31.45 3.27
CA ALA A 4 -1.77 30.74 4.20
C ALA A 4 -2.58 29.67 3.46
N PHE A 5 -3.10 29.98 2.26
CA PHE A 5 -3.82 29.01 1.44
C PHE A 5 -2.91 27.88 0.98
N ALA A 6 -1.72 28.20 0.49
CA ALA A 6 -0.75 27.20 0.04
C ALA A 6 -0.32 26.28 1.18
N LYS A 7 -0.16 26.82 2.40
CA LYS A 7 0.18 26.03 3.58
C LYS A 7 -0.96 25.08 3.96
N ASN A 8 -2.20 25.56 3.98
CA ASN A 8 -3.37 24.73 4.30
C ASN A 8 -3.57 23.63 3.27
N ASP A 9 -3.41 23.92 1.98
CA ASP A 9 -3.53 22.94 0.92
C ASP A 9 -2.45 21.85 1.05
N ARG A 10 -1.22 22.23 1.40
CA ARG A 10 -0.15 21.27 1.63
C ARG A 10 -0.42 20.39 2.85
N GLU A 11 -0.92 20.99 3.94
CA GLU A 11 -1.27 20.23 5.15
C GLU A 11 -2.39 19.23 4.85
N GLU A 12 -3.43 19.63 4.13
CA GLU A 12 -4.49 18.74 3.71
C GLU A 12 -3.97 17.61 2.81
N THR A 13 -3.11 17.93 1.87
CA THR A 13 -2.48 16.96 0.97
C THR A 13 -1.64 15.96 1.76
N GLU A 14 -0.87 16.43 2.74
CA GLU A 14 -0.05 15.56 3.58
C GLU A 14 -0.92 14.67 4.47
N VAL A 15 -1.98 15.19 5.06
CA VAL A 15 -2.94 14.41 5.86
C VAL A 15 -3.57 13.32 4.99
N PHE A 16 -4.02 13.67 3.79
CA PHE A 16 -4.59 12.71 2.85
C PHE A 16 -3.58 11.61 2.50
N PHE A 17 -2.33 12.00 2.25
CA PHE A 17 -1.26 11.05 1.97
C PHE A 17 -1.09 10.03 3.11
N PHE A 18 -0.99 10.51 4.36
CA PHE A 18 -0.79 9.61 5.51
C PHE A 18 -1.95 8.64 5.69
N ILE A 19 -3.18 9.15 5.62
CA ILE A 19 -4.37 8.33 5.80
C ILE A 19 -4.51 7.30 4.69
N SER A 20 -4.34 7.73 3.44
CA SER A 20 -4.49 6.86 2.26
C SER A 20 -3.41 5.78 2.22
N THR A 21 -2.15 6.17 2.41
CA THR A 21 -1.03 5.24 2.39
C THR A 21 -1.15 4.19 3.49
N ALA A 22 -1.51 4.60 4.71
CA ALA A 22 -1.70 3.68 5.82
C ALA A 22 -2.83 2.68 5.55
N ASN A 23 -3.96 3.15 5.02
CA ASN A 23 -5.10 2.27 4.73
C ASN A 23 -4.79 1.28 3.62
N ILE A 24 -4.11 1.71 2.57
CA ILE A 24 -3.68 0.81 1.49
C ILE A 24 -2.70 -0.23 2.02
N SER A 25 -1.71 0.18 2.83
CA SER A 25 -0.75 -0.74 3.44
C SER A 25 -1.45 -1.81 4.28
N LYS A 26 -2.40 -1.41 5.12
CA LYS A 26 -3.17 -2.36 5.96
C LYS A 26 -3.92 -3.38 5.11
N THR A 27 -4.54 -2.92 4.02
CA THR A 27 -5.26 -3.79 3.08
C THR A 27 -4.30 -4.78 2.41
N ILE A 28 -3.17 -4.29 1.92
CA ILE A 28 -2.15 -5.14 1.27
C ILE A 28 -1.64 -6.19 2.25
N ILE A 29 -1.33 -5.79 3.48
CA ILE A 29 -0.83 -6.70 4.52
C ILE A 29 -1.86 -7.80 4.81
N SER A 30 -3.12 -7.43 5.03
CA SER A 30 -4.18 -8.39 5.34
C SER A 30 -4.38 -9.40 4.21
N LYS A 31 -4.44 -8.93 2.96
CA LYS A 31 -4.59 -9.79 1.79
C LYS A 31 -3.37 -10.71 1.60
N SER A 32 -2.17 -10.19 1.87
CA SER A 32 -0.94 -10.98 1.75
C SER A 32 -0.82 -12.05 2.82
N GLN A 33 -1.35 -11.80 4.02
CA GLN A 33 -1.45 -12.83 5.05
C GLN A 33 -2.39 -13.95 4.63
N ILE A 34 -3.52 -13.60 4.02
CA ILE A 34 -4.47 -14.58 3.48
C ILE A 34 -3.80 -15.41 2.38
N ALA A 35 -3.05 -14.78 1.49
CA ALA A 35 -2.34 -15.46 0.39
C ALA A 35 -1.35 -16.50 0.92
N GLN A 36 -0.63 -16.19 1.99
CA GLN A 36 0.32 -17.12 2.59
C GLN A 36 -0.38 -18.36 3.16
N GLN A 37 -1.61 -18.23 3.62
CA GLN A 37 -2.35 -19.34 4.20
C GLN A 37 -3.16 -20.12 3.16
N LYS A 38 -3.68 -19.44 2.14
CA LYS A 38 -4.69 -20.02 1.25
C LYS A 38 -4.15 -20.41 -0.12
N SER A 39 -3.10 -19.77 -0.62
CA SER A 39 -2.55 -20.13 -1.94
C SER A 39 -1.90 -21.51 -1.91
N SER A 40 -2.14 -22.30 -2.94
CA SER A 40 -1.47 -23.59 -3.14
C SER A 40 -0.14 -23.44 -3.88
N ASP A 41 0.17 -22.24 -4.39
CA ASP A 41 1.37 -21.94 -5.15
C ASP A 41 2.44 -21.35 -4.22
N VAL A 42 3.56 -22.05 -4.06
CA VAL A 42 4.66 -21.60 -3.18
C VAL A 42 5.22 -20.25 -3.62
N ILE A 43 5.24 -19.98 -4.94
CA ILE A 43 5.74 -18.71 -5.48
C ILE A 43 4.85 -17.56 -5.02
N VAL A 44 3.52 -17.77 -5.05
CA VAL A 44 2.56 -16.77 -4.57
C VAL A 44 2.64 -16.60 -3.05
N GLN A 45 2.82 -17.69 -2.30
CA GLN A 45 3.03 -17.61 -0.85
C GLN A 45 4.26 -16.78 -0.51
N GLU A 46 5.37 -17.02 -1.19
CA GLU A 46 6.63 -16.27 -0.97
C GLU A 46 6.49 -14.81 -1.36
N LEU A 47 5.81 -14.52 -2.47
CA LEU A 47 5.51 -13.13 -2.86
C LEU A 47 4.69 -12.44 -1.77
N GLY A 48 3.65 -13.12 -1.25
CA GLY A 48 2.83 -12.60 -0.17
C GLY A 48 3.66 -12.24 1.05
N LYS A 49 4.63 -13.07 1.41
CA LYS A 49 5.53 -12.81 2.53
C LYS A 49 6.40 -11.57 2.29
N ARG A 50 6.97 -11.44 1.10
CA ARG A 50 7.79 -10.25 0.77
C ARG A 50 6.97 -8.98 0.76
N ILE A 51 5.77 -9.03 0.20
CA ILE A 51 4.86 -7.87 0.18
C ILE A 51 4.48 -7.49 1.61
N GLU A 52 4.13 -8.46 2.44
CA GLU A 52 3.79 -8.21 3.85
C GLU A 52 4.92 -7.50 4.58
N VAL A 53 6.16 -7.99 4.43
CA VAL A 53 7.33 -7.42 5.10
C VAL A 53 7.55 -5.97 4.67
N GLN A 54 7.55 -5.71 3.37
CA GLN A 54 7.78 -4.36 2.83
C GLN A 54 6.68 -3.38 3.24
N GLU A 55 5.42 -3.79 3.13
CA GLU A 55 4.30 -2.91 3.49
C GLU A 55 4.23 -2.67 5.00
N SER A 56 4.61 -3.66 5.81
CA SER A 56 4.68 -3.49 7.25
C SER A 56 5.73 -2.44 7.65
N GLN A 57 6.86 -2.41 6.97
CA GLN A 57 7.90 -1.40 7.19
C GLN A 57 7.40 -0.01 6.80
N LEU A 58 6.74 0.10 5.65
CA LEU A 58 6.15 1.37 5.21
C LEU A 58 5.09 1.85 6.19
N LEU A 59 4.19 0.97 6.61
CA LEU A 59 3.14 1.31 7.57
C LEU A 59 3.72 1.78 8.90
N GLU A 60 4.77 1.14 9.39
CA GLU A 60 5.44 1.53 10.63
C GLU A 60 5.98 2.96 10.53
N GLU A 61 6.69 3.28 9.44
CA GLU A 61 7.25 4.62 9.24
C GLU A 61 6.16 5.68 9.06
N ILE A 62 5.10 5.36 8.30
CA ILE A 62 3.95 6.24 8.11
C ILE A 62 3.27 6.52 9.46
N THR A 63 3.06 5.50 10.27
CA THR A 63 2.39 5.63 11.58
C THR A 63 3.23 6.49 12.53
N LYS A 64 4.52 6.26 12.60
CA LYS A 64 5.45 7.06 13.43
C LYS A 64 5.42 8.53 13.02
N MET A 65 5.50 8.78 11.72
CA MET A 65 5.54 10.14 11.19
C MET A 65 4.20 10.86 11.42
N ALA A 66 3.08 10.18 11.18
CA ALA A 66 1.75 10.73 11.45
C ALA A 66 1.58 11.08 12.92
N THR A 67 2.02 10.21 13.83
CA THR A 67 1.97 10.46 15.27
C THR A 67 2.78 11.71 15.64
N SER A 68 3.99 11.85 15.10
CA SER A 68 4.82 13.01 15.38
C SER A 68 4.23 14.32 14.87
N LYS A 69 3.38 14.24 13.84
CA LYS A 69 2.68 15.39 13.25
C LYS A 69 1.26 15.59 13.80
N LEU A 70 0.87 14.78 14.78
CA LEU A 70 -0.47 14.81 15.39
C LEU A 70 -1.58 14.53 14.37
N ILE A 71 -1.29 13.68 13.40
CA ILE A 71 -2.26 13.24 12.39
C ILE A 71 -2.86 11.91 12.85
N VAL A 72 -4.20 11.88 12.96
CA VAL A 72 -4.93 10.66 13.31
C VAL A 72 -5.26 9.90 12.01
N ILE A 73 -4.81 8.65 11.94
CA ILE A 73 -5.11 7.80 10.80
C ILE A 73 -6.46 7.11 11.05
N THR A 74 -7.46 7.53 10.28
CA THR A 74 -8.81 6.93 10.34
C THR A 74 -8.89 5.73 9.40
N GLU A 75 -9.66 4.72 9.79
CA GLU A 75 -9.82 3.51 8.99
C GLU A 75 -10.98 3.64 8.00
N ILE A 76 -10.78 3.13 6.78
CA ILE A 76 -11.80 3.07 5.74
C ILE A 76 -12.28 1.61 5.67
N ASN A 77 -13.31 1.28 6.46
CA ASN A 77 -13.59 -0.10 6.81
C ASN A 77 -14.49 -0.91 5.87
N ALA A 78 -15.50 -0.29 5.24
CA ALA A 78 -16.56 -1.05 4.58
C ALA A 78 -16.09 -1.78 3.31
N THR A 79 -15.41 -1.06 2.41
CA THR A 79 -14.88 -1.64 1.16
C THR A 79 -13.79 -2.66 1.45
N HIS A 80 -12.92 -2.34 2.40
CA HIS A 80 -11.82 -3.21 2.82
C HIS A 80 -12.33 -4.57 3.30
N LYS A 81 -13.34 -4.60 4.16
CA LYS A 81 -13.91 -5.85 4.67
C LYS A 81 -14.53 -6.69 3.56
N ARG A 82 -15.25 -6.07 2.64
CA ARG A 82 -15.85 -6.77 1.51
C ARG A 82 -14.78 -7.44 0.64
N ASP A 83 -13.72 -6.71 0.34
CA ASP A 83 -12.62 -7.23 -0.48
C ASP A 83 -11.92 -8.41 0.20
N LEU A 84 -11.73 -8.35 1.51
CA LEU A 84 -11.15 -9.46 2.27
C LEU A 84 -12.05 -10.70 2.23
N TYR A 85 -13.35 -10.54 2.42
CA TYR A 85 -14.29 -11.65 2.35
C TYR A 85 -14.31 -12.27 0.94
N ASN A 86 -14.29 -11.45 -0.09
CA ASN A 86 -14.25 -11.93 -1.46
C ASN A 86 -12.99 -12.78 -1.71
N LEU A 87 -11.87 -12.36 -1.17
CA LEU A 87 -10.62 -13.10 -1.30
C LEU A 87 -10.66 -14.41 -0.50
N ILE A 88 -11.17 -14.38 0.71
CA ILE A 88 -11.30 -15.58 1.55
C ILE A 88 -12.23 -16.61 0.90
N ASP A 89 -13.31 -16.16 0.29
CA ASP A 89 -14.34 -17.02 -0.32
C ASP A 89 -13.99 -17.47 -1.72
N ALA A 90 -12.92 -16.94 -2.33
CA ALA A 90 -12.52 -17.30 -3.68
C ALA A 90 -12.19 -18.79 -3.78
N SER A 91 -12.55 -19.42 -4.90
CA SER A 91 -12.20 -20.80 -5.17
C SER A 91 -10.68 -20.97 -5.29
N SER A 92 -10.18 -22.17 -5.08
CA SER A 92 -8.75 -22.49 -5.21
C SER A 92 -8.19 -22.11 -6.58
N ASN A 93 -9.00 -22.28 -7.63
CA ASN A 93 -8.57 -21.99 -9.01
C ASN A 93 -8.46 -20.48 -9.28
N ASP A 94 -9.28 -19.67 -8.62
CA ASP A 94 -9.36 -18.23 -8.86
C ASP A 94 -8.52 -17.42 -7.90
N PHE A 95 -8.15 -18.00 -6.77
CA PHE A 95 -7.50 -17.26 -5.67
C PHE A 95 -6.25 -16.49 -6.12
N ASN A 96 -5.32 -17.17 -6.78
CA ASN A 96 -4.05 -16.54 -7.17
C ASN A 96 -4.27 -15.37 -8.11
N THR A 97 -5.16 -15.54 -9.09
CA THR A 97 -5.48 -14.46 -10.05
C THR A 97 -6.08 -13.26 -9.32
N ILE A 98 -7.04 -13.49 -8.43
CA ILE A 98 -7.69 -12.42 -7.67
C ILE A 98 -6.67 -11.70 -6.79
N TYR A 99 -5.82 -12.45 -6.09
CA TYR A 99 -4.79 -11.88 -5.23
C TYR A 99 -3.78 -11.05 -6.01
N LEU A 100 -3.25 -11.61 -7.10
CA LEU A 100 -2.23 -10.93 -7.91
C LEU A 100 -2.78 -9.66 -8.59
N ASP A 101 -4.02 -9.70 -9.06
CA ASP A 101 -4.70 -8.51 -9.60
C ASP A 101 -4.87 -7.44 -8.53
N ALA A 102 -5.30 -7.85 -7.33
CA ALA A 102 -5.47 -6.92 -6.21
C ALA A 102 -4.15 -6.28 -5.80
N MET A 103 -3.06 -7.04 -5.78
CA MET A 103 -1.73 -6.50 -5.41
C MET A 103 -1.21 -5.55 -6.47
N THR A 104 -1.37 -5.88 -7.75
CA THR A 104 -0.96 -5.00 -8.85
C THR A 104 -1.66 -3.64 -8.72
N GLU A 105 -2.96 -3.64 -8.51
CA GLU A 105 -3.75 -2.41 -8.36
C GLU A 105 -3.33 -1.63 -7.12
N ALA A 106 -3.23 -2.28 -5.97
CA ALA A 106 -2.91 -1.62 -4.71
C ALA A 106 -1.49 -1.05 -4.70
N ILE A 107 -0.52 -1.78 -5.24
CA ILE A 107 0.87 -1.30 -5.33
C ILE A 107 0.96 -0.11 -6.29
N CYS A 108 0.23 -0.14 -7.41
CA CYS A 108 0.15 1.01 -8.31
C CYS A 108 -0.42 2.25 -7.61
N ASP A 109 -1.45 2.07 -6.78
CA ASP A 109 -2.03 3.17 -6.00
C ASP A 109 -1.01 3.72 -4.98
N GLN A 110 -0.25 2.85 -4.31
CA GLN A 110 0.81 3.29 -3.39
C GLN A 110 1.88 4.09 -4.11
N ILE A 111 2.30 3.62 -5.28
CA ILE A 111 3.31 4.33 -6.09
C ILE A 111 2.79 5.72 -6.46
N GLU A 112 1.55 5.81 -6.91
CA GLU A 112 0.94 7.09 -7.27
C GLU A 112 0.91 8.07 -6.08
N LEU A 113 0.54 7.58 -4.89
CA LEU A 113 0.54 8.40 -3.68
C LEU A 113 1.94 8.89 -3.32
N LEU A 114 2.94 8.02 -3.39
CA LEU A 114 4.33 8.38 -3.09
C LEU A 114 4.88 9.39 -4.10
N GLU A 115 4.61 9.18 -5.38
CA GLU A 115 5.05 10.10 -6.42
C GLU A 115 4.37 11.47 -6.31
N THR A 116 3.07 11.46 -6.04
CA THR A 116 2.30 12.71 -5.90
C THR A 116 2.78 13.52 -4.71
N ILE A 117 2.94 12.88 -3.54
CA ILE A 117 3.40 13.62 -2.36
C ILE A 117 4.83 14.16 -2.55
N SER A 118 5.68 13.44 -3.27
CA SER A 118 7.05 13.90 -3.52
C SER A 118 7.10 15.21 -4.29
N ARG A 119 6.10 15.46 -5.14
CA ARG A 119 6.01 16.69 -5.91
C ARG A 119 5.36 17.84 -5.15
N GLU A 120 4.55 17.52 -4.13
CA GLU A 120 3.72 18.52 -3.46
C GLU A 120 4.22 18.92 -2.07
N THR A 121 5.03 18.09 -1.43
CA THR A 121 5.54 18.38 -0.09
C THR A 121 6.89 19.08 -0.09
N ASN A 122 7.11 19.90 0.95
CA ASN A 122 8.43 20.45 1.27
C ASN A 122 9.02 19.79 2.52
N ASP A 123 8.31 18.84 3.11
CA ASP A 123 8.74 18.17 4.33
C ASP A 123 9.87 17.17 4.01
N LYS A 124 11.04 17.38 4.61
CA LYS A 124 12.22 16.54 4.37
C LYS A 124 12.02 15.10 4.80
N GLN A 125 11.28 14.87 5.88
CA GLN A 125 11.02 13.51 6.37
C GLN A 125 10.14 12.74 5.39
N ILE A 126 9.14 13.40 4.82
CA ILE A 126 8.28 12.78 3.80
C ILE A 126 9.11 12.47 2.54
N LEU A 127 9.97 13.40 2.11
CA LEU A 127 10.82 13.17 0.94
C LEU A 127 11.80 12.01 1.17
N GLU A 128 12.37 11.90 2.35
CA GLU A 128 13.25 10.77 2.71
C GLU A 128 12.49 9.44 2.69
N LEU A 129 11.27 9.44 3.20
CA LEU A 129 10.39 8.26 3.16
C LEU A 129 10.14 7.82 1.72
N VAL A 130 9.82 8.76 0.84
CA VAL A 130 9.60 8.48 -0.58
C VAL A 130 10.85 7.88 -1.22
N LEU A 131 12.02 8.49 -0.98
CA LEU A 131 13.28 8.00 -1.53
C LEU A 131 13.59 6.56 -1.09
N ARG A 132 13.21 6.22 0.14
CA ARG A 132 13.44 4.88 0.68
C ARG A 132 12.46 3.85 0.12
N PHE A 133 11.18 4.17 0.06
CA PHE A 133 10.14 3.18 -0.22
C PHE A 133 9.67 3.13 -1.67
N LEU A 134 9.76 4.22 -2.43
CA LEU A 134 9.31 4.22 -3.82
C LEU A 134 10.04 3.20 -4.70
N PRO A 135 11.37 3.08 -4.65
CA PRO A 135 12.06 2.05 -5.43
C PRO A 135 11.63 0.63 -5.04
N GLU A 136 11.37 0.39 -3.77
CA GLU A 136 10.91 -0.92 -3.28
C GLU A 136 9.49 -1.24 -3.78
N GLN A 137 8.61 -0.24 -3.86
CA GLN A 137 7.28 -0.42 -4.42
C GLN A 137 7.34 -0.79 -5.90
N TYR A 138 8.20 -0.13 -6.68
CA TYR A 138 8.40 -0.48 -8.08
C TYR A 138 8.93 -1.91 -8.24
N LYS A 139 9.83 -2.31 -7.37
CA LYS A 139 10.38 -3.66 -7.37
C LYS A 139 9.30 -4.70 -7.10
N LEU A 140 8.45 -4.45 -6.10
CA LEU A 140 7.31 -5.32 -5.79
C LEU A 140 6.32 -5.39 -6.97
N LEU A 141 6.06 -4.26 -7.62
CA LEU A 141 5.17 -4.23 -8.77
C LEU A 141 5.69 -5.10 -9.92
N ARG A 142 6.97 -4.93 -10.27
CA ARG A 142 7.59 -5.72 -11.35
C ARG A 142 7.54 -7.21 -11.04
N GLU A 143 7.82 -7.59 -9.82
CA GLU A 143 7.80 -8.98 -9.40
C GLU A 143 6.37 -9.55 -9.42
N THR A 144 5.41 -8.79 -8.94
CA THR A 144 4.00 -9.18 -8.95
C THR A 144 3.51 -9.39 -10.38
N GLU A 145 3.83 -8.47 -11.29
CA GLU A 145 3.45 -8.57 -12.69
C GLU A 145 4.11 -9.77 -13.38
N ARG A 146 5.38 -10.04 -13.06
CA ARG A 146 6.08 -11.20 -13.59
C ARG A 146 5.40 -12.51 -13.19
N ILE A 147 5.06 -12.63 -11.91
CA ILE A 147 4.39 -13.83 -11.37
C ILE A 147 2.98 -13.96 -11.94
N LYS A 148 2.27 -12.84 -12.08
CA LYS A 148 0.93 -12.80 -12.69
C LYS A 148 0.96 -13.36 -14.13
N LYS A 149 1.96 -12.99 -14.93
CA LYS A 149 2.11 -13.53 -16.29
C LYS A 149 2.33 -15.03 -16.31
N GLN A 150 3.07 -15.56 -15.33
CA GLN A 150 3.33 -16.99 -15.22
C GLN A 150 2.10 -17.80 -14.81
N ASN A 151 1.10 -17.14 -14.19
CA ASN A 151 -0.11 -17.79 -13.70
C ASN A 151 -1.27 -17.79 -14.71
N LYS A 152 -1.03 -17.40 -15.94
CA LYS A 152 -2.05 -17.45 -17.00
C LYS A 152 -2.11 -18.80 -17.68
#